data_2d1fd0f78f73f4b0648368a90faf9f6e
#
_entry.id   2d1fd0f78f73f4b0648368a90faf9f6e
#
_cell.length_a   1.000
_cell.length_b   1.000
_cell.length_c   1.000
_cell.angle_alpha   90.00
_cell.angle_beta   90.00
_cell.angle_gamma   90.00
#
_symmetry.space_group_name_H-M   'P 1'
#
loop_
_entity.id
_entity.type
_entity.pdbx_description
1 polymer ?
#
loop_
_entity_poly.entity_id
_entity_poly.type
_entity_poly.pdbx_seq_one_letter_code
_entity_poly.pdbx_strand_id
1 'polypeptide(L)'
;MKKIFTKTMFICGMMALSFSASNSFAQEANANQEQESAAAKNLVKWNVAAIALKTYSFQYERAVGKRMSVSLGFRMMPKSHVPFSSTFKSLIDDDQTWESIKDFKTGNFAITPEFRYYVGQSVFRGFYVAPFVRYSRYNVALPYNYEATFGTTTVKDRIDMDGNISTLTTGLLLGAQWKLSKAIYLDWWILGPNYGSASGSISGKKNLSNEEQQALREALTDLDDLPLVKTKSTVDANGAKIDFSGPWAGLRSGLSFGYRF
;
A
#
# COMPACT_ATOMS: atom_id res chain seq x y z
N MET A 1 7.50 -26.85 -3.89
CA MET A 1 7.80 -25.46 -4.17
C MET A 1 6.61 -24.66 -4.76
N LYS A 2 5.80 -25.20 -5.70
CA LYS A 2 4.62 -24.47 -6.31
C LYS A 2 3.62 -23.84 -5.32
N LYS A 3 3.44 -24.38 -4.12
CA LYS A 3 2.46 -23.88 -3.13
C LYS A 3 2.93 -22.65 -2.32
N ILE A 4 4.23 -22.40 -2.25
CA ILE A 4 4.80 -21.37 -1.37
C ILE A 4 4.71 -19.98 -2.02
N PHE A 5 5.01 -19.89 -3.31
CA PHE A 5 5.05 -18.61 -4.03
C PHE A 5 3.66 -17.99 -4.21
N THR A 6 2.64 -18.83 -4.47
CA THR A 6 1.25 -18.36 -4.62
C THR A 6 0.68 -17.80 -3.30
N LYS A 7 1.06 -18.40 -2.16
CA LYS A 7 0.64 -17.90 -0.84
C LYS A 7 1.29 -16.57 -0.46
N THR A 8 2.57 -16.39 -0.78
CA THR A 8 3.33 -15.18 -0.39
C THR A 8 2.85 -13.92 -1.14
N MET A 9 2.48 -14.06 -2.40
CA MET A 9 1.99 -12.93 -3.20
C MET A 9 0.57 -12.50 -2.79
N PHE A 10 -0.27 -13.42 -2.32
CA PHE A 10 -1.60 -13.11 -1.80
C PHE A 10 -1.54 -12.39 -0.44
N ILE A 11 -0.54 -12.70 0.39
CA ILE A 11 -0.36 -12.08 1.71
C ILE A 11 0.05 -10.61 1.59
N CYS A 12 0.86 -10.21 0.61
CA CYS A 12 1.19 -8.81 0.36
C CYS A 12 -0.02 -7.94 -0.06
N GLY A 13 -1.05 -8.54 -0.68
CA GLY A 13 -2.30 -7.85 -1.04
C GLY A 13 -3.30 -7.73 0.12
N MET A 14 -3.23 -8.62 1.10
CA MET A 14 -4.23 -8.72 2.20
C MET A 14 -3.87 -7.92 3.47
N MET A 15 -2.71 -7.29 3.55
CA MET A 15 -2.24 -6.55 4.73
C MET A 15 -3.02 -5.25 5.06
N ALA A 16 -4.19 -5.03 4.44
CA ALA A 16 -5.03 -3.87 4.71
C ALA A 16 -6.20 -4.13 5.68
N LEU A 17 -6.38 -5.34 6.17
CA LEU A 17 -7.57 -5.71 6.94
C LEU A 17 -7.19 -6.10 8.38
N SER A 18 -7.33 -5.18 9.29
CA SER A 18 -7.91 -5.42 10.63
C SER A 18 -7.79 -4.20 11.53
N PHE A 19 -8.86 -3.46 11.66
CA PHE A 19 -9.19 -2.78 12.91
C PHE A 19 -10.70 -2.59 12.95
N SER A 20 -11.38 -3.46 13.68
CA SER A 20 -12.76 -3.27 14.12
C SER A 20 -12.73 -2.76 15.55
N ALA A 21 -13.31 -1.61 15.80
CA ALA A 21 -13.87 -1.31 17.11
C ALA A 21 -14.92 -0.21 16.99
N SER A 22 -16.09 -0.57 17.38
CA SER A 22 -17.33 0.18 17.59
C SER A 22 -17.19 1.27 18.66
N ASN A 23 -17.86 2.39 18.44
CA ASN A 23 -18.90 2.89 19.37
C ASN A 23 -19.50 4.20 18.87
N SER A 24 -20.81 4.22 18.89
CA SER A 24 -21.70 5.32 18.53
C SER A 24 -21.69 6.42 19.60
N PHE A 25 -21.52 7.65 19.17
CA PHE A 25 -22.03 8.79 19.95
C PHE A 25 -22.72 9.76 19.00
N ALA A 26 -24.04 9.78 19.12
CA ALA A 26 -24.90 10.82 18.57
C ALA A 26 -24.88 12.00 19.55
N GLN A 27 -24.67 13.21 19.09
CA GLN A 27 -24.94 14.39 19.88
C GLN A 27 -25.47 15.54 19.01
N GLU A 28 -26.55 16.12 19.54
CA GLU A 28 -27.39 17.14 18.96
C GLU A 28 -26.65 18.42 18.56
N ALA A 29 -27.08 19.00 17.45
CA ALA A 29 -26.51 20.20 16.88
C ALA A 29 -27.25 21.43 17.40
N ASN A 30 -26.53 22.34 18.03
CA ASN A 30 -27.02 23.66 18.40
C ASN A 30 -27.01 24.63 17.20
N ALA A 31 -28.11 25.39 17.06
CA ALA A 31 -28.51 26.19 15.91
C ALA A 31 -27.80 27.57 15.75
N ASN A 32 -26.62 27.80 16.33
CA ASN A 32 -25.97 29.12 16.33
C ASN A 32 -24.69 29.21 15.53
N GLN A 33 -24.60 28.57 14.34
CA GLN A 33 -23.34 28.54 13.56
C GLN A 33 -23.42 29.07 12.13
N GLU A 34 -24.42 29.87 11.79
CA GLU A 34 -24.52 30.38 10.40
C GLU A 34 -23.55 31.54 10.05
N GLN A 35 -22.87 32.13 11.00
CA GLN A 35 -22.02 33.31 10.75
C GLN A 35 -20.50 33.04 10.64
N GLU A 36 -20.03 31.81 10.87
CA GLU A 36 -18.58 31.49 10.95
C GLU A 36 -17.95 31.04 9.63
N SER A 37 -18.68 30.95 8.54
CA SER A 37 -18.23 30.18 7.38
C SER A 37 -17.70 30.95 6.19
N ALA A 38 -17.53 32.24 6.24
CA ALA A 38 -17.06 33.00 5.07
C ALA A 38 -15.55 32.88 4.79
N ALA A 39 -14.73 32.44 5.73
CA ALA A 39 -13.29 32.65 5.66
C ALA A 39 -12.43 31.40 5.44
N ALA A 40 -12.71 30.23 6.01
CA ALA A 40 -11.77 29.14 6.00
C ALA A 40 -12.19 27.99 5.07
N LYS A 41 -11.66 27.97 3.84
CA LYS A 41 -11.99 26.97 2.83
C LYS A 41 -10.99 25.81 2.75
N ASN A 42 -9.90 25.88 3.51
CA ASN A 42 -8.79 24.95 3.41
C ASN A 42 -8.65 24.11 4.66
N LEU A 43 -8.23 22.86 4.50
CA LEU A 43 -8.00 21.91 5.58
C LEU A 43 -6.74 21.10 5.27
N VAL A 44 -5.76 21.14 6.17
CA VAL A 44 -4.59 20.26 6.13
C VAL A 44 -4.80 19.15 7.15
N LYS A 45 -4.51 17.92 6.76
CA LYS A 45 -4.73 16.74 7.58
C LYS A 45 -3.48 15.90 7.67
N TRP A 46 -3.31 15.26 8.81
CA TRP A 46 -2.28 14.28 9.07
C TRP A 46 -2.92 12.96 9.52
N ASN A 47 -2.62 11.89 8.80
CA ASN A 47 -3.11 10.56 9.15
C ASN A 47 -2.23 9.95 10.24
N VAL A 48 -2.72 10.01 11.47
CA VAL A 48 -1.98 9.53 12.65
C VAL A 48 -1.94 8.00 12.72
N ALA A 49 -2.97 7.31 12.21
CA ALA A 49 -2.99 5.85 12.18
C ALA A 49 -1.88 5.28 11.26
N ALA A 50 -1.47 6.04 10.24
CA ALA A 50 -0.40 5.63 9.34
C ALA A 50 0.98 5.53 10.02
N ILE A 51 1.19 6.24 11.13
CA ILE A 51 2.46 6.22 11.89
C ILE A 51 2.76 4.81 12.40
N ALA A 52 1.74 4.08 12.86
CA ALA A 52 1.89 2.70 13.31
C ALA A 52 2.47 1.78 12.21
N LEU A 53 2.25 2.15 10.94
CA LEU A 53 2.80 1.48 9.76
C LEU A 53 4.09 2.14 9.25
N LYS A 54 4.80 2.90 10.08
CA LYS A 54 6.02 3.65 9.70
C LYS A 54 5.81 4.56 8.47
N THR A 55 4.60 5.12 8.34
CA THR A 55 4.17 5.86 7.16
C THR A 55 3.80 7.29 7.55
N TYR A 56 4.29 8.25 6.80
CA TYR A 56 3.87 9.64 6.86
C TYR A 56 2.80 9.88 5.78
N SER A 57 1.63 10.37 6.19
CA SER A 57 0.52 10.59 5.26
C SER A 57 -0.19 11.90 5.59
N PHE A 58 -0.12 12.83 4.63
CA PHE A 58 -0.71 14.15 4.71
C PHE A 58 -1.77 14.31 3.62
N GLN A 59 -2.73 15.18 3.85
CA GLN A 59 -3.74 15.52 2.87
C GLN A 59 -4.09 16.99 2.99
N TYR A 60 -4.13 17.68 1.85
CA TYR A 60 -4.73 18.99 1.72
C TYR A 60 -6.12 18.84 1.11
N GLU A 61 -7.10 19.53 1.67
CA GLU A 61 -8.48 19.54 1.19
C GLU A 61 -8.99 20.98 1.11
N ARG A 62 -9.69 21.30 0.01
CA ARG A 62 -10.29 22.59 -0.24
C ARG A 62 -11.76 22.47 -0.58
N ALA A 63 -12.59 23.24 0.10
CA ALA A 63 -13.99 23.38 -0.23
C ALA A 63 -14.18 24.07 -1.58
N VAL A 64 -14.94 23.45 -2.48
CA VAL A 64 -15.30 24.00 -3.80
C VAL A 64 -16.79 24.24 -3.92
N GLY A 65 -17.58 23.82 -2.95
CA GLY A 65 -19.01 24.04 -2.87
C GLY A 65 -19.55 23.83 -1.46
N LYS A 66 -20.85 23.99 -1.28
CA LYS A 66 -21.53 23.80 0.04
C LYS A 66 -21.35 22.38 0.59
N ARG A 67 -21.26 21.39 -0.29
CA ARG A 67 -21.16 19.94 0.04
C ARG A 67 -20.03 19.25 -0.68
N MET A 68 -19.14 20.01 -1.36
CA MET A 68 -18.10 19.45 -2.22
C MET A 68 -16.74 20.00 -1.85
N SER A 69 -15.75 19.14 -1.89
CA SER A 69 -14.34 19.51 -1.78
C SER A 69 -13.48 18.72 -2.76
N VAL A 70 -12.31 19.24 -3.03
CA VAL A 70 -11.22 18.53 -3.71
C VAL A 70 -10.10 18.33 -2.72
N SER A 71 -9.42 17.20 -2.79
CA SER A 71 -8.29 16.94 -1.93
C SER A 71 -7.13 16.29 -2.67
N LEU A 72 -5.94 16.51 -2.15
CA LEU A 72 -4.70 15.91 -2.62
C LEU A 72 -4.00 15.26 -1.44
N GLY A 73 -3.90 13.95 -1.48
CA GLY A 73 -3.20 13.14 -0.48
C GLY A 73 -1.78 12.85 -0.93
N PHE A 74 -0.86 12.88 0.04
CA PHE A 74 0.53 12.51 -0.09
C PHE A 74 0.86 11.46 0.96
N ARG A 75 1.55 10.38 0.55
CA ARG A 75 1.99 9.31 1.45
C ARG A 75 3.42 8.93 1.15
N MET A 76 4.21 8.75 2.20
CA MET A 76 5.59 8.27 2.12
C MET A 76 5.86 7.29 3.25
N MET A 77 6.37 6.12 2.90
CA MET A 77 6.89 5.10 3.81
C MET A 77 8.36 4.86 3.45
N PRO A 78 9.32 5.21 4.30
CA PRO A 78 10.73 4.88 4.08
C PRO A 78 10.94 3.37 3.94
N LYS A 79 11.88 2.95 3.08
CA LYS A 79 12.22 1.54 2.89
C LYS A 79 12.66 0.94 4.23
N SER A 80 11.90 -0.02 4.73
CA SER A 80 12.13 -0.68 6.00
C SER A 80 11.57 -2.11 5.98
N HIS A 81 11.92 -2.92 6.98
CA HIS A 81 11.27 -4.21 7.18
C HIS A 81 9.76 -4.01 7.42
N VAL A 82 8.99 -5.01 7.03
CA VAL A 82 7.52 -5.01 7.21
C VAL A 82 7.18 -4.71 8.67
N PRO A 83 6.31 -3.72 8.94
CA PRO A 83 5.84 -3.46 10.30
C PRO A 83 5.15 -4.71 10.87
N PHE A 84 5.25 -4.89 12.19
CA PHE A 84 4.65 -6.03 12.89
C PHE A 84 5.12 -7.42 12.41
N SER A 85 6.36 -7.54 11.96
CA SER A 85 6.94 -8.79 11.46
C SER A 85 6.83 -9.95 12.48
N SER A 86 6.94 -9.68 13.77
CA SER A 86 6.74 -10.67 14.85
C SER A 86 5.31 -11.23 14.89
N THR A 87 4.30 -10.38 14.66
CA THR A 87 2.90 -10.80 14.58
C THR A 87 2.67 -11.66 13.33
N PHE A 88 3.33 -11.32 12.21
CA PHE A 88 3.26 -12.14 11.01
C PHE A 88 3.92 -13.49 11.19
N LYS A 89 5.04 -13.57 11.92
CA LYS A 89 5.68 -14.84 12.26
C LYS A 89 4.72 -15.77 12.99
N SER A 90 3.92 -15.25 13.92
CA SER A 90 2.94 -16.05 14.66
C SER A 90 1.73 -16.50 13.83
N LEU A 91 1.48 -15.88 12.66
CA LEU A 91 0.40 -16.23 11.74
C LEU A 91 0.88 -17.11 10.58
N ILE A 92 2.19 -17.17 10.34
CA ILE A 92 2.82 -18.01 9.32
C ILE A 92 3.32 -19.26 10.04
N ASP A 93 2.54 -20.33 9.94
CA ASP A 93 2.81 -21.64 10.57
C ASP A 93 3.84 -22.47 9.77
N ASP A 94 4.67 -21.81 8.95
CA ASP A 94 5.69 -22.42 8.10
C ASP A 94 7.02 -21.66 8.20
N ASP A 95 8.00 -22.27 8.84
CA ASP A 95 9.33 -21.69 9.04
C ASP A 95 10.06 -21.41 7.71
N GLN A 96 9.85 -22.20 6.66
CA GLN A 96 10.50 -21.97 5.34
C GLN A 96 9.94 -20.69 4.68
N THR A 97 8.63 -20.49 4.74
CA THR A 97 7.99 -19.27 4.25
C THR A 97 8.48 -18.06 5.04
N TRP A 98 8.60 -18.19 6.37
CA TRP A 98 9.12 -17.11 7.22
C TRP A 98 10.56 -16.74 6.87
N GLU A 99 11.46 -17.71 6.75
CA GLU A 99 12.86 -17.48 6.36
C GLU A 99 13.00 -16.77 5.01
N SER A 100 12.08 -17.02 4.08
CA SER A 100 12.06 -16.39 2.76
C SER A 100 11.62 -14.92 2.79
N ILE A 101 10.83 -14.49 3.78
CA ILE A 101 10.24 -13.15 3.82
C ILE A 101 10.72 -12.26 4.97
N LYS A 102 11.40 -12.82 5.98
CA LYS A 102 11.86 -12.06 7.15
C LYS A 102 12.75 -10.86 6.81
N ASP A 103 13.54 -10.99 5.74
CA ASP A 103 14.47 -9.96 5.26
C ASP A 103 13.85 -9.03 4.21
N PHE A 104 12.55 -9.23 3.89
CA PHE A 104 11.84 -8.38 2.94
C PHE A 104 11.76 -6.94 3.46
N LYS A 105 12.19 -6.00 2.63
CA LYS A 105 12.08 -4.57 2.89
C LYS A 105 11.20 -3.92 1.83
N THR A 106 10.34 -3.03 2.27
CA THR A 106 9.49 -2.26 1.36
C THR A 106 9.43 -0.79 1.78
N GLY A 107 9.28 0.06 0.80
CA GLY A 107 8.98 1.47 0.94
C GLY A 107 7.85 1.85 -0.01
N ASN A 108 7.18 2.95 0.24
CA ASN A 108 6.07 3.38 -0.60
C ASN A 108 5.99 4.90 -0.67
N PHE A 109 5.75 5.38 -1.87
CA PHE A 109 5.35 6.75 -2.14
C PHE A 109 4.01 6.73 -2.86
N ALA A 110 3.08 7.64 -2.52
CA ALA A 110 1.81 7.74 -3.24
C ALA A 110 1.27 9.16 -3.28
N ILE A 111 0.63 9.51 -4.39
CA ILE A 111 -0.17 10.72 -4.58
C ILE A 111 -1.59 10.30 -4.91
N THR A 112 -2.56 10.98 -4.28
CA THR A 112 -3.97 10.62 -4.39
C THR A 112 -4.83 11.88 -4.49
N PRO A 113 -5.19 12.35 -5.68
CA PRO A 113 -6.28 13.29 -5.87
C PRO A 113 -7.63 12.62 -5.59
N GLU A 114 -8.52 13.35 -4.90
CA GLU A 114 -9.86 12.91 -4.55
C GLU A 114 -10.86 14.05 -4.76
N PHE A 115 -12.06 13.69 -5.16
CA PHE A 115 -13.22 14.57 -5.11
C PHE A 115 -14.16 14.05 -4.03
N ARG A 116 -14.57 14.89 -3.08
CA ARG A 116 -15.43 14.51 -1.96
C ARG A 116 -16.81 15.14 -2.06
N TYR A 117 -17.81 14.33 -1.91
CA TYR A 117 -19.21 14.76 -1.77
C TYR A 117 -19.74 14.41 -0.38
N TYR A 118 -20.11 15.44 0.39
CA TYR A 118 -20.65 15.30 1.74
C TYR A 118 -22.16 15.10 1.68
N VAL A 119 -22.64 14.02 2.26
CA VAL A 119 -24.08 13.67 2.26
C VAL A 119 -24.90 14.63 3.15
N GLY A 120 -24.25 15.20 4.18
CA GLY A 120 -24.85 16.18 5.10
C GLY A 120 -25.12 17.56 4.49
N GLN A 121 -25.36 18.54 5.34
CA GLN A 121 -25.72 19.90 4.91
C GLN A 121 -24.52 20.79 4.56
N SER A 122 -23.30 20.44 5.01
CA SER A 122 -22.12 21.27 4.85
C SER A 122 -20.86 20.46 4.54
N VAL A 123 -19.94 21.08 3.80
CA VAL A 123 -18.59 20.55 3.56
C VAL A 123 -17.81 20.41 4.87
N PHE A 124 -16.90 19.44 4.93
CA PHE A 124 -16.07 19.08 6.08
C PHE A 124 -16.83 18.48 7.27
N ARG A 125 -18.10 18.09 7.09
CA ARG A 125 -18.91 17.58 8.18
C ARG A 125 -19.86 16.45 7.76
N GLY A 126 -19.83 15.36 8.52
CA GLY A 126 -20.67 14.16 8.30
C GLY A 126 -20.03 13.16 7.35
N PHE A 127 -20.86 12.23 6.88
CA PHE A 127 -20.47 11.21 5.94
C PHE A 127 -20.18 11.80 4.54
N TYR A 128 -19.22 11.22 3.86
CA TYR A 128 -18.89 11.58 2.49
C TYR A 128 -18.55 10.35 1.65
N VAL A 129 -18.69 10.53 0.35
CA VAL A 129 -18.23 9.60 -0.68
C VAL A 129 -17.18 10.32 -1.51
N ALA A 130 -16.08 9.64 -1.81
CA ALA A 130 -14.98 10.27 -2.53
C ALA A 130 -14.41 9.32 -3.59
N PRO A 131 -14.74 9.50 -4.87
CA PRO A 131 -13.98 8.94 -5.96
C PRO A 131 -12.55 9.49 -5.93
N PHE A 132 -11.58 8.62 -6.19
CA PHE A 132 -10.17 8.99 -6.22
C PHE A 132 -9.39 8.23 -7.29
N VAL A 133 -8.28 8.83 -7.70
CA VAL A 133 -7.23 8.16 -8.46
C VAL A 133 -5.98 8.13 -7.59
N ARG A 134 -5.22 7.05 -7.66
CA ARG A 134 -4.01 6.90 -6.86
C ARG A 134 -2.87 6.38 -7.71
N TYR A 135 -1.81 7.15 -7.79
CA TYR A 135 -0.52 6.67 -8.24
C TYR A 135 0.31 6.28 -7.02
N SER A 136 0.91 5.09 -7.05
CA SER A 136 1.84 4.65 -6.01
C SER A 136 3.08 4.04 -6.63
N ARG A 137 4.23 4.22 -5.96
CA ARG A 137 5.48 3.55 -6.27
C ARG A 137 5.96 2.85 -5.01
N TYR A 138 6.17 1.55 -5.13
CA TYR A 138 6.72 0.70 -4.10
C TYR A 138 8.17 0.39 -4.43
N ASN A 139 9.06 0.55 -3.47
CA ASN A 139 10.43 0.07 -3.52
C ASN A 139 10.46 -1.24 -2.75
N VAL A 140 10.99 -2.28 -3.34
CA VAL A 140 11.08 -3.61 -2.73
C VAL A 140 12.52 -4.08 -2.71
N ALA A 141 12.91 -4.78 -1.66
CA ALA A 141 14.16 -5.53 -1.60
C ALA A 141 13.87 -6.87 -0.98
N LEU A 142 14.25 -7.90 -1.68
CA LEU A 142 14.03 -9.29 -1.30
C LEU A 142 15.28 -10.10 -1.59
N PRO A 143 15.92 -10.70 -0.58
CA PRO A 143 16.89 -11.74 -0.82
C PRO A 143 16.19 -13.00 -1.37
N TYR A 144 16.67 -13.51 -2.48
CA TYR A 144 16.16 -14.71 -3.09
C TYR A 144 17.18 -15.85 -2.95
N ASN A 145 16.79 -16.89 -2.22
CA ASN A 145 17.62 -18.07 -2.03
C ASN A 145 17.27 -19.08 -3.14
N TYR A 146 18.29 -19.63 -3.78
CA TYR A 146 18.16 -20.66 -4.80
C TYR A 146 19.11 -21.80 -4.54
N GLU A 147 18.79 -22.96 -5.07
CA GLU A 147 19.62 -24.17 -4.99
C GLU A 147 20.10 -24.53 -6.39
N ALA A 148 21.42 -24.67 -6.54
CA ALA A 148 22.06 -25.14 -7.77
C ALA A 148 22.72 -26.51 -7.53
N THR A 149 22.36 -27.50 -8.34
CA THR A 149 22.95 -28.85 -8.24
C THR A 149 24.00 -29.08 -9.31
N PHE A 150 25.21 -29.38 -8.88
CA PHE A 150 26.39 -29.64 -9.73
C PHE A 150 26.76 -31.13 -9.59
N GLY A 151 26.33 -31.97 -10.50
CA GLY A 151 26.52 -33.41 -10.38
C GLY A 151 25.84 -33.97 -9.12
N THR A 152 26.60 -34.41 -8.13
CA THR A 152 26.09 -34.90 -6.84
C THR A 152 26.09 -33.84 -5.72
N THR A 153 26.61 -32.64 -5.99
CA THR A 153 26.72 -31.58 -4.98
C THR A 153 25.66 -30.51 -5.20
N THR A 154 24.85 -30.25 -4.19
CA THR A 154 23.87 -29.15 -4.18
C THR A 154 24.46 -27.98 -3.40
N VAL A 155 24.58 -26.85 -4.07
CA VAL A 155 25.01 -25.58 -3.48
C VAL A 155 23.78 -24.71 -3.26
N LYS A 156 23.61 -24.24 -2.04
CA LYS A 156 22.59 -23.24 -1.68
C LYS A 156 23.25 -21.87 -1.71
N ASP A 157 22.64 -20.97 -2.45
CA ASP A 157 23.17 -19.61 -2.58
C ASP A 157 22.05 -18.58 -2.64
N ARG A 158 22.40 -17.29 -2.60
CA ARG A 158 21.47 -16.17 -2.47
C ARG A 158 21.80 -15.07 -3.46
N ILE A 159 20.77 -14.46 -4.03
CA ILE A 159 20.86 -13.21 -4.79
C ILE A 159 19.99 -12.14 -4.14
N ASP A 160 20.55 -10.98 -3.85
CA ASP A 160 19.80 -9.85 -3.33
C ASP A 160 19.11 -9.11 -4.49
N MET A 161 17.80 -9.11 -4.48
CA MET A 161 16.97 -8.50 -5.53
C MET A 161 16.35 -7.22 -5.05
N ASP A 162 16.52 -6.15 -5.80
CA ASP A 162 15.93 -4.83 -5.58
C ASP A 162 15.10 -4.41 -6.78
N GLY A 163 14.02 -3.68 -6.52
CA GLY A 163 13.18 -3.20 -7.62
C GLY A 163 12.10 -2.22 -7.22
N ASN A 164 11.33 -1.84 -8.21
CA ASN A 164 10.23 -0.89 -8.06
C ASN A 164 8.97 -1.43 -8.72
N ILE A 165 7.84 -1.19 -8.07
CA ILE A 165 6.50 -1.46 -8.58
C ILE A 165 5.75 -0.15 -8.62
N SER A 166 5.29 0.26 -9.80
CA SER A 166 4.42 1.41 -9.98
C SER A 166 2.99 0.95 -10.19
N THR A 167 2.03 1.60 -9.54
CA THR A 167 0.60 1.28 -9.66
C THR A 167 -0.20 2.52 -9.98
N LEU A 168 -1.21 2.37 -10.82
CA LEU A 168 -2.24 3.37 -11.05
C LEU A 168 -3.60 2.73 -10.80
N THR A 169 -4.31 3.22 -9.78
CA THR A 169 -5.60 2.68 -9.37
C THR A 169 -6.65 3.77 -9.28
N THR A 170 -7.89 3.40 -9.46
CA THR A 170 -9.07 4.23 -9.18
C THR A 170 -9.92 3.53 -8.12
N GLY A 171 -10.65 4.30 -7.33
CA GLY A 171 -11.43 3.75 -6.23
C GLY A 171 -12.48 4.70 -5.70
N LEU A 172 -13.25 4.20 -4.75
CA LEU A 172 -14.29 4.95 -4.06
C LEU A 172 -14.06 4.84 -2.56
N LEU A 173 -13.86 5.98 -1.90
CA LEU A 173 -13.69 6.07 -0.45
C LEU A 173 -15.01 6.48 0.21
N LEU A 174 -15.42 5.71 1.20
CA LEU A 174 -16.45 6.08 2.16
C LEU A 174 -15.76 6.56 3.43
N GLY A 175 -16.17 7.73 3.92
CA GLY A 175 -15.59 8.29 5.13
C GLY A 175 -16.58 9.16 5.89
N ALA A 176 -16.13 9.61 7.06
CA ALA A 176 -16.87 10.53 7.89
C ALA A 176 -15.93 11.56 8.52
N GLN A 177 -16.35 12.81 8.58
CA GLN A 177 -15.56 13.92 9.10
C GLN A 177 -16.35 14.68 10.14
N TRP A 178 -15.69 14.99 11.26
CA TRP A 178 -16.29 15.71 12.39
C TRP A 178 -15.47 16.95 12.74
N LYS A 179 -16.18 18.03 13.06
CA LYS A 179 -15.59 19.22 13.65
C LYS A 179 -15.45 19.00 15.16
N LEU A 180 -14.23 18.91 15.68
CA LEU A 180 -13.95 18.74 17.10
C LEU A 180 -13.87 20.08 17.85
N SER A 181 -13.33 21.12 17.17
CA SER A 181 -13.26 22.48 17.72
C SER A 181 -13.36 23.51 16.60
N LYS A 182 -13.11 24.81 16.90
CA LYS A 182 -13.17 25.89 15.90
C LYS A 182 -12.36 25.60 14.64
N ALA A 183 -11.15 25.03 14.80
CA ALA A 183 -10.22 24.76 13.69
C ALA A 183 -9.82 23.28 13.55
N ILE A 184 -10.14 22.43 14.52
CA ILE A 184 -9.70 21.03 14.53
C ILE A 184 -10.80 20.11 14.04
N TYR A 185 -10.42 19.19 13.16
CA TYR A 185 -11.29 18.19 12.54
C TYR A 185 -10.73 16.78 12.72
N LEU A 186 -11.62 15.80 12.80
CA LEU A 186 -11.32 14.38 12.73
C LEU A 186 -11.89 13.84 11.42
N ASP A 187 -11.09 13.14 10.65
CA ASP A 187 -11.48 12.53 9.38
C ASP A 187 -11.17 11.03 9.44
N TRP A 188 -12.23 10.21 9.38
CA TRP A 188 -12.14 8.77 9.36
C TRP A 188 -12.41 8.24 7.95
N TRP A 189 -11.39 7.65 7.35
CA TRP A 189 -11.49 6.90 6.11
C TRP A 189 -11.94 5.48 6.46
N ILE A 190 -13.22 5.21 6.32
CA ILE A 190 -13.83 3.95 6.76
C ILE A 190 -13.42 2.82 5.82
N LEU A 191 -13.70 2.97 4.52
CA LEU A 191 -13.46 1.95 3.52
C LEU A 191 -13.24 2.58 2.14
N GLY A 192 -12.12 2.28 1.52
CA GLY A 192 -11.77 2.80 0.19
C GLY A 192 -11.16 1.72 -0.71
N PRO A 193 -11.98 0.79 -1.25
CA PRO A 193 -11.50 -0.17 -2.22
C PRO A 193 -11.02 0.55 -3.49
N ASN A 194 -9.96 0.02 -4.09
CA ASN A 194 -9.43 0.51 -5.35
C ASN A 194 -8.90 -0.63 -6.21
N TYR A 195 -8.94 -0.41 -7.52
CA TYR A 195 -8.48 -1.36 -8.50
C TYR A 195 -7.81 -0.63 -9.68
N GLY A 196 -6.86 -1.29 -10.33
CA GLY A 196 -6.16 -0.74 -11.48
C GLY A 196 -5.05 -1.66 -11.95
N SER A 197 -3.94 -1.07 -12.38
CA SER A 197 -2.81 -1.79 -12.95
C SER A 197 -1.53 -1.56 -12.14
N ALA A 198 -0.65 -2.54 -12.21
CA ALA A 198 0.72 -2.47 -11.71
C ALA A 198 1.69 -2.86 -12.80
N SER A 199 2.87 -2.27 -12.78
CA SER A 199 4.00 -2.68 -13.57
C SER A 199 5.29 -2.39 -12.80
N GLY A 200 6.33 -3.18 -13.05
CA GLY A 200 7.59 -2.99 -12.37
C GLY A 200 8.67 -3.95 -12.82
N SER A 201 9.84 -3.77 -12.24
CA SER A 201 10.96 -4.69 -12.42
C SER A 201 11.70 -4.87 -11.10
N ILE A 202 12.18 -6.09 -10.91
CA ILE A 202 13.03 -6.48 -9.78
C ILE A 202 14.29 -7.09 -10.40
N SER A 203 15.48 -6.71 -9.94
CA SER A 203 16.74 -7.22 -10.45
C SER A 203 17.75 -7.45 -9.33
N GLY A 204 18.58 -8.45 -9.50
CA GLY A 204 19.69 -8.75 -8.62
C GLY A 204 20.98 -8.90 -9.45
N LYS A 205 22.07 -8.33 -8.95
CA LYS A 205 23.39 -8.44 -9.60
C LYS A 205 24.23 -9.45 -8.83
N LYS A 206 24.75 -10.42 -9.56
CA LYS A 206 25.65 -11.44 -9.04
C LYS A 206 26.38 -12.09 -10.21
N ASN A 207 27.68 -12.36 -10.07
CA ASN A 207 28.39 -13.16 -11.05
C ASN A 207 27.93 -14.62 -10.93
N LEU A 208 27.27 -15.11 -11.97
CA LEU A 208 26.67 -16.44 -12.01
C LEU A 208 27.46 -17.34 -12.98
N SER A 209 27.79 -18.54 -12.53
CA SER A 209 28.23 -19.61 -13.39
C SER A 209 27.12 -20.07 -14.34
N ASN A 210 27.45 -20.85 -15.37
CA ASN A 210 26.44 -21.35 -16.31
C ASN A 210 25.37 -22.21 -15.62
N GLU A 211 25.80 -23.00 -14.65
CA GLU A 211 24.94 -23.89 -13.87
C GLU A 211 24.03 -23.09 -12.93
N GLU A 212 24.56 -22.06 -12.27
CA GLU A 212 23.75 -21.15 -11.43
C GLU A 212 22.74 -20.39 -12.27
N GLN A 213 23.11 -19.95 -13.48
CA GLN A 213 22.18 -19.33 -14.41
C GLN A 213 21.04 -20.29 -14.79
N GLN A 214 21.33 -21.58 -15.04
CA GLN A 214 20.34 -22.58 -15.37
C GLN A 214 19.42 -22.83 -14.17
N ALA A 215 19.96 -23.06 -12.98
CA ALA A 215 19.20 -23.27 -11.76
C ALA A 215 18.27 -22.07 -11.46
N LEU A 216 18.78 -20.86 -11.65
CA LEU A 216 18.00 -19.65 -11.43
C LEU A 216 16.90 -19.45 -12.49
N ARG A 217 17.15 -19.80 -13.76
CA ARG A 217 16.11 -19.81 -14.81
C ARG A 217 15.00 -20.81 -14.49
N GLU A 218 15.36 -22.03 -14.09
CA GLU A 218 14.37 -23.05 -13.72
C GLU A 218 13.52 -22.59 -12.52
N ALA A 219 14.17 -22.01 -11.50
CA ALA A 219 13.47 -21.49 -10.34
C ALA A 219 12.54 -20.29 -10.65
N LEU A 220 12.87 -19.48 -11.65
CA LEU A 220 12.07 -18.33 -12.07
C LEU A 220 10.99 -18.70 -13.09
N THR A 221 11.07 -19.85 -13.75
CA THR A 221 10.03 -20.30 -14.70
C THR A 221 8.67 -20.49 -14.03
N ASP A 222 8.66 -20.89 -12.76
CA ASP A 222 7.40 -21.01 -11.99
C ASP A 222 6.67 -19.66 -11.82
N LEU A 223 7.33 -18.52 -12.04
CA LEU A 223 6.72 -17.20 -11.99
C LEU A 223 5.91 -16.87 -13.25
N ASP A 224 6.26 -17.47 -14.39
CA ASP A 224 5.59 -17.21 -15.67
C ASP A 224 4.18 -17.84 -15.71
N ASP A 225 3.91 -18.79 -14.81
CA ASP A 225 2.60 -19.46 -14.65
C ASP A 225 1.64 -18.74 -13.70
N LEU A 226 2.00 -17.54 -13.19
CA LEU A 226 1.11 -16.81 -12.28
C LEU A 226 -0.14 -16.32 -13.00
N PRO A 227 -1.36 -16.64 -12.51
CA PRO A 227 -2.58 -16.17 -13.13
C PRO A 227 -2.69 -14.64 -13.05
N LEU A 228 -3.09 -14.01 -14.15
CA LEU A 228 -3.34 -12.56 -14.29
C LEU A 228 -2.08 -11.67 -14.25
N VAL A 229 -0.91 -12.19 -13.96
CA VAL A 229 0.35 -11.44 -13.96
C VAL A 229 1.20 -11.88 -15.15
N LYS A 230 1.58 -10.93 -15.99
CA LYS A 230 2.55 -11.18 -17.07
C LYS A 230 3.94 -10.94 -16.49
N THR A 231 4.76 -11.98 -16.52
CA THR A 231 6.17 -11.93 -16.11
C THR A 231 7.08 -12.17 -17.31
N LYS A 232 8.26 -11.61 -17.22
CA LYS A 232 9.37 -11.89 -18.13
C LYS A 232 10.66 -11.91 -17.33
N SER A 233 11.21 -13.09 -17.15
CA SER A 233 12.50 -13.29 -16.49
C SER A 233 13.65 -13.28 -17.49
N THR A 234 14.76 -12.71 -17.08
CA THR A 234 16.04 -12.72 -17.83
C THR A 234 17.15 -13.03 -16.83
N VAL A 235 17.95 -14.05 -17.14
CA VAL A 235 19.12 -14.46 -16.33
C VAL A 235 20.33 -14.52 -17.23
N ASP A 236 21.39 -13.85 -16.84
CA ASP A 236 22.69 -13.84 -17.52
C ASP A 236 23.84 -13.99 -16.52
N ALA A 237 25.09 -13.91 -17.00
CA ALA A 237 26.27 -14.03 -16.16
C ALA A 237 26.40 -12.93 -15.09
N ASN A 238 25.66 -11.80 -15.22
CA ASN A 238 25.73 -10.66 -14.31
C ASN A 238 24.59 -10.63 -13.31
N GLY A 239 23.62 -11.57 -13.39
CA GLY A 239 22.51 -11.68 -12.47
C GLY A 239 21.18 -12.02 -13.09
N ALA A 240 20.10 -11.58 -12.43
CA ALA A 240 18.74 -11.82 -12.88
C ALA A 240 17.89 -10.57 -12.86
N LYS A 241 16.93 -10.48 -13.78
CA LYS A 241 15.91 -9.43 -13.86
C LYS A 241 14.54 -10.06 -14.14
N ILE A 242 13.52 -9.57 -13.42
CA ILE A 242 12.14 -9.97 -13.60
C ILE A 242 11.34 -8.69 -13.88
N ASP A 243 10.78 -8.59 -15.06
CA ASP A 243 9.79 -7.58 -15.42
C ASP A 243 8.39 -8.18 -15.24
N PHE A 244 7.47 -7.42 -14.67
CA PHE A 244 6.10 -7.90 -14.47
C PHE A 244 5.08 -6.79 -14.67
N SER A 245 3.87 -7.19 -15.09
CA SER A 245 2.71 -6.31 -15.19
C SER A 245 1.43 -7.11 -14.94
N GLY A 246 0.44 -6.45 -14.34
CA GLY A 246 -0.81 -7.13 -14.02
C GLY A 246 -1.82 -6.21 -13.33
N PRO A 247 -2.97 -6.76 -12.93
CA PRO A 247 -3.96 -6.05 -12.16
C PRO A 247 -3.44 -5.75 -10.75
N TRP A 248 -3.93 -4.68 -10.15
CA TRP A 248 -3.64 -4.31 -8.77
C TRP A 248 -4.92 -3.93 -8.05
N ALA A 249 -5.11 -4.50 -6.88
CA ALA A 249 -6.20 -4.16 -5.98
C ALA A 249 -5.65 -3.70 -4.63
N GLY A 250 -6.37 -2.80 -3.98
CA GLY A 250 -5.98 -2.30 -2.67
C GLY A 250 -7.16 -1.78 -1.86
N LEU A 251 -6.88 -1.52 -0.60
CA LEU A 251 -7.84 -0.95 0.33
C LEU A 251 -7.22 0.26 1.04
N ARG A 252 -8.01 1.31 1.22
CA ARG A 252 -7.63 2.50 1.99
C ARG A 252 -8.54 2.61 3.21
N SER A 253 -7.93 2.76 4.37
CA SER A 253 -8.58 3.15 5.62
C SER A 253 -7.62 4.02 6.42
N GLY A 254 -8.12 4.76 7.42
CA GLY A 254 -7.25 5.59 8.25
C GLY A 254 -8.00 6.61 9.08
N LEU A 255 -7.28 7.20 10.03
CA LEU A 255 -7.78 8.23 10.92
C LEU A 255 -6.83 9.43 10.88
N SER A 256 -7.38 10.60 10.56
CA SER A 256 -6.60 11.83 10.39
C SER A 256 -7.12 12.95 11.26
N PHE A 257 -6.20 13.73 11.83
CA PHE A 257 -6.54 15.02 12.40
C PHE A 257 -6.26 16.12 11.38
N GLY A 258 -7.16 17.10 11.31
CA GLY A 258 -7.08 18.21 10.39
C GLY A 258 -7.14 19.56 11.06
N TYR A 259 -6.45 20.53 10.48
CA TYR A 259 -6.50 21.93 10.85
C TYR A 259 -7.09 22.76 9.71
N ARG A 260 -8.14 23.54 10.00
CA ARG A 260 -8.88 24.38 9.05
C ARG A 260 -8.40 25.83 9.13
N PHE A 261 -8.16 26.43 7.99
CA PHE A 261 -7.67 27.81 7.84
C PHE A 261 -8.18 28.48 6.55
#